data_dda0352f9da6c7f4112ef2aa1784e9b7
#
_entry.id   dda0352f9da6c7f4112ef2aa1784e9b7
#
_cell.length_a   1.000
_cell.length_b   1.000
_cell.length_c   1.000
_cell.angle_alpha   90.00
_cell.angle_beta   90.00
_cell.angle_gamma   90.00
#
_symmetry.space_group_name_H-M   'P 1'
#
loop_
_entity.id
_entity.type
_entity.pdbx_description
1 polymer ?
#
loop_
_entity_poly.entity_id
_entity_poly.type
_entity_poly.pdbx_seq_one_letter_code
_entity_poly.pdbx_strand_id
1 'polypeptide(L)'
;MVRLIGLFGAVAFCFSTSAVAQTSDQAVIDQYWARWNDGEGLKLLNHLAKCVAERHPAAADAFVTNTTDATALQKDQEHLVDTGCIKKYWFRTSSTTIDPEAYRPMLAEALLTTSYSSGSIPAVNAVTAELDRPRLPNVPIEKVHPYYRVMFLIDKHNAALAGYSECIVRQQQDAVLALAVTPLNSEEEATALAEIEKASPNCDPYRPDVSFPSYVRRGDLMLQLYSLTRLAGGQVPQSRS
;
A
#
# COMPACT_ATOMS: atom_id res chain seq x y z
N MET A 1 46.16 64.99 -30.16
CA MET A 1 46.19 63.55 -30.42
C MET A 1 45.57 62.81 -29.24
N VAL A 2 44.32 62.44 -29.33
CA VAL A 2 43.57 61.70 -28.28
C VAL A 2 43.27 60.34 -28.84
N ARG A 3 43.81 59.27 -28.18
CA ARG A 3 43.54 57.87 -28.54
C ARG A 3 42.28 57.39 -27.77
N LEU A 4 41.21 57.10 -28.49
CA LEU A 4 40.04 56.39 -27.99
C LEU A 4 40.39 54.90 -27.96
N ILE A 5 40.35 54.30 -26.75
CA ILE A 5 40.41 52.84 -26.53
C ILE A 5 38.98 52.36 -26.41
N GLY A 6 38.53 51.58 -27.41
CA GLY A 6 37.21 50.95 -27.41
C GLY A 6 37.25 49.71 -26.48
N LEU A 7 36.39 49.72 -25.47
CA LEU A 7 36.10 48.53 -24.65
C LEU A 7 35.03 47.72 -25.36
N PHE A 8 35.38 46.55 -25.91
CA PHE A 8 34.43 45.53 -26.33
C PHE A 8 34.03 44.72 -25.07
N GLY A 9 32.83 45.01 -24.56
CA GLY A 9 32.21 44.19 -23.51
C GLY A 9 31.67 42.89 -24.12
N ALA A 10 32.33 41.79 -23.81
CA ALA A 10 31.80 40.47 -24.11
C ALA A 10 30.62 40.14 -23.15
N VAL A 11 29.40 40.19 -23.65
CA VAL A 11 28.22 39.69 -22.91
C VAL A 11 28.25 38.17 -22.96
N ALA A 12 28.71 37.57 -21.88
CA ALA A 12 28.58 36.11 -21.67
C ALA A 12 27.12 35.77 -21.40
N PHE A 13 26.44 35.23 -22.39
CA PHE A 13 25.15 34.60 -22.21
C PHE A 13 25.33 33.32 -21.37
N CYS A 14 25.11 33.42 -20.06
CA CYS A 14 24.90 32.26 -19.23
C CYS A 14 23.60 31.59 -19.64
N PHE A 15 23.68 30.57 -20.49
CA PHE A 15 22.61 29.61 -20.66
C PHE A 15 22.46 28.89 -19.33
N SER A 16 21.53 29.38 -18.50
CA SER A 16 21.01 28.61 -17.37
C SER A 16 20.30 27.40 -17.95
N THR A 17 21.00 26.30 -18.11
CA THR A 17 20.35 25.01 -18.29
C THR A 17 19.54 24.79 -17.02
N SER A 18 18.22 25.04 -17.12
CA SER A 18 17.28 24.61 -16.09
C SER A 18 17.46 23.11 -15.94
N ALA A 19 18.23 22.71 -14.92
CA ALA A 19 18.26 21.33 -14.49
C ALA A 19 16.83 21.00 -14.12
N VAL A 20 16.13 20.26 -14.98
CA VAL A 20 14.88 19.60 -14.63
C VAL A 20 15.29 18.69 -13.48
N ALA A 21 14.96 19.12 -12.26
CA ALA A 21 15.22 18.33 -11.07
C ALA A 21 14.59 16.97 -11.30
N GLN A 22 15.41 15.93 -11.49
CA GLN A 22 14.92 14.57 -11.53
C GLN A 22 14.33 14.31 -10.15
N THR A 23 13.00 14.26 -10.09
CA THR A 23 12.30 13.91 -8.87
C THR A 23 12.78 12.52 -8.48
N SER A 24 13.33 12.34 -7.28
CA SER A 24 13.77 11.04 -6.82
C SER A 24 12.57 10.09 -6.69
N ASP A 25 12.82 8.79 -6.86
CA ASP A 25 11.77 7.78 -6.69
C ASP A 25 11.08 7.95 -5.32
N GLN A 26 11.86 8.27 -4.27
CA GLN A 26 11.32 8.55 -2.93
C GLN A 26 10.32 9.70 -2.94
N ALA A 27 10.63 10.83 -3.60
CA ALA A 27 9.71 11.97 -3.64
C ALA A 27 8.39 11.65 -4.39
N VAL A 28 8.44 10.79 -5.41
CA VAL A 28 7.24 10.29 -6.09
C VAL A 28 6.38 9.44 -5.15
N ILE A 29 7.00 8.54 -4.40
CA ILE A 29 6.32 7.68 -3.44
C ILE A 29 5.72 8.51 -2.30
N ASP A 30 6.49 9.45 -1.74
CA ASP A 30 6.01 10.34 -0.67
C ASP A 30 4.80 11.17 -1.13
N GLN A 31 4.86 11.75 -2.32
CA GLN A 31 3.75 12.53 -2.88
C GLN A 31 2.51 11.66 -3.15
N TYR A 32 2.71 10.44 -3.64
CA TYR A 32 1.60 9.52 -3.92
C TYR A 32 0.85 9.15 -2.66
N TRP A 33 1.58 8.75 -1.60
CA TRP A 33 0.97 8.29 -0.36
C TRP A 33 0.59 9.42 0.61
N ALA A 34 1.14 10.65 0.45
CA ALA A 34 0.79 11.80 1.29
C ALA A 34 -0.72 12.12 1.28
N ARG A 35 -1.40 11.87 0.16
CA ARG A 35 -2.85 12.08 0.01
C ARG A 35 -3.71 11.23 0.98
N TRP A 36 -3.15 10.14 1.49
CA TRP A 36 -3.82 9.23 2.43
C TRP A 36 -3.34 9.39 3.87
N ASN A 37 -2.35 10.22 4.12
CA ASN A 37 -1.75 10.42 5.43
C ASN A 37 -2.55 11.37 6.33
N ASP A 38 -3.78 11.70 5.94
CA ASP A 38 -4.69 12.39 6.84
C ASP A 38 -5.26 11.35 7.84
N GLY A 39 -4.96 11.55 9.13
CA GLY A 39 -5.32 10.58 10.17
C GLY A 39 -6.83 10.32 10.27
N GLU A 40 -7.69 11.22 9.82
CA GLU A 40 -9.14 11.05 9.83
C GLU A 40 -9.61 10.18 8.65
N GLY A 41 -9.02 10.34 7.45
CA GLY A 41 -9.31 9.49 6.29
C GLY A 41 -8.96 8.04 6.56
N LEU A 42 -7.77 7.76 7.12
CA LEU A 42 -7.35 6.42 7.48
C LEU A 42 -8.25 5.79 8.56
N LYS A 43 -8.65 6.54 9.58
CA LYS A 43 -9.59 6.06 10.61
C LYS A 43 -10.95 5.71 10.01
N LEU A 44 -11.45 6.53 9.08
CA LEU A 44 -12.70 6.27 8.38
C LEU A 44 -12.63 5.01 7.54
N LEU A 45 -11.57 4.84 6.75
CA LEU A 45 -11.36 3.65 5.92
C LEU A 45 -11.24 2.38 6.79
N ASN A 46 -10.51 2.45 7.90
CA ASN A 46 -10.38 1.32 8.83
C ASN A 46 -11.73 0.97 9.48
N HIS A 47 -12.51 1.98 9.88
CA HIS A 47 -13.85 1.76 10.42
C HIS A 47 -14.79 1.12 9.38
N LEU A 48 -14.77 1.63 8.15
CA LEU A 48 -15.55 1.07 7.05
C LEU A 48 -15.13 -0.38 6.77
N ALA A 49 -13.83 -0.65 6.69
CA ALA A 49 -13.30 -1.98 6.45
C ALA A 49 -13.75 -3.00 7.51
N LYS A 50 -13.69 -2.63 8.79
CA LYS A 50 -14.17 -3.48 9.90
C LYS A 50 -15.66 -3.77 9.80
N CYS A 51 -16.47 -2.74 9.58
CA CYS A 51 -17.92 -2.89 9.44
C CYS A 51 -18.28 -3.73 8.22
N VAL A 52 -17.62 -3.54 7.09
CA VAL A 52 -17.86 -4.31 5.86
C VAL A 52 -17.41 -5.76 6.03
N ALA A 53 -16.26 -6.02 6.65
CA ALA A 53 -15.80 -7.38 6.93
C ALA A 53 -16.78 -8.15 7.87
N GLU A 54 -17.43 -7.46 8.79
CA GLU A 54 -18.45 -8.05 9.66
C GLU A 54 -19.79 -8.32 8.94
N ARG A 55 -20.23 -7.40 8.10
CA ARG A 55 -21.56 -7.47 7.47
C ARG A 55 -21.57 -8.17 6.11
N HIS A 56 -20.50 -8.01 5.35
CA HIS A 56 -20.36 -8.50 3.97
C HIS A 56 -19.04 -9.25 3.75
N PRO A 57 -18.71 -10.26 4.60
CA PRO A 57 -17.39 -10.90 4.58
C PRO A 57 -17.07 -11.58 3.24
N ALA A 58 -18.06 -12.13 2.55
CA ALA A 58 -17.86 -12.77 1.25
C ALA A 58 -17.50 -11.74 0.15
N ALA A 59 -18.14 -10.57 0.14
CA ALA A 59 -17.80 -9.49 -0.78
C ALA A 59 -16.41 -8.92 -0.48
N ALA A 60 -16.10 -8.73 0.81
CA ALA A 60 -14.77 -8.29 1.25
C ALA A 60 -13.68 -9.29 0.82
N ASP A 61 -13.88 -10.60 1.05
CA ASP A 61 -12.95 -11.65 0.62
C ASP A 61 -12.74 -11.65 -0.90
N ALA A 62 -13.82 -11.60 -1.67
CA ALA A 62 -13.76 -11.55 -3.13
C ALA A 62 -12.98 -10.32 -3.64
N PHE A 63 -13.17 -9.15 -3.00
CA PHE A 63 -12.45 -7.94 -3.35
C PHE A 63 -10.96 -8.00 -2.98
N VAL A 64 -10.63 -8.55 -1.80
CA VAL A 64 -9.24 -8.67 -1.33
C VAL A 64 -8.46 -9.67 -2.20
N THR A 65 -9.06 -10.80 -2.55
CA THR A 65 -8.39 -11.88 -3.29
C THR A 65 -8.34 -11.64 -4.80
N ASN A 66 -9.26 -10.85 -5.37
CA ASN A 66 -9.27 -10.52 -6.80
C ASN A 66 -8.44 -9.25 -7.08
N THR A 67 -7.14 -9.42 -7.20
CA THR A 67 -6.19 -8.31 -7.43
C THR A 67 -6.19 -7.79 -8.87
N THR A 68 -6.70 -8.57 -9.83
CA THR A 68 -6.64 -8.25 -11.26
C THR A 68 -7.82 -7.43 -11.77
N ASP A 69 -8.94 -7.39 -11.04
CA ASP A 69 -10.12 -6.63 -11.45
C ASP A 69 -10.12 -5.22 -10.85
N ALA A 70 -9.61 -4.25 -11.61
CA ALA A 70 -9.63 -2.84 -11.24
C ALA A 70 -11.06 -2.28 -11.05
N THR A 71 -12.08 -2.96 -11.56
CA THR A 71 -13.50 -2.54 -11.46
C THR A 71 -14.25 -3.26 -10.33
N ALA A 72 -13.59 -4.16 -9.59
CA ALA A 72 -14.24 -4.96 -8.55
C ALA A 72 -14.96 -4.10 -7.50
N LEU A 73 -14.36 -2.97 -7.08
CA LEU A 73 -14.98 -2.04 -6.15
C LEU A 73 -16.26 -1.42 -6.72
N GLN A 74 -16.28 -1.11 -8.03
CA GLN A 74 -17.45 -0.52 -8.67
C GLN A 74 -18.57 -1.55 -8.91
N LYS A 75 -18.19 -2.80 -9.18
CA LYS A 75 -19.15 -3.89 -9.42
C LYS A 75 -19.91 -4.28 -8.17
N ASP A 76 -19.30 -4.18 -7.00
CA ASP A 76 -19.90 -4.56 -5.72
C ASP A 76 -19.91 -3.40 -4.72
N GLN A 77 -20.12 -2.17 -5.22
CA GLN A 77 -20.09 -0.96 -4.41
C GLN A 77 -21.13 -1.00 -3.27
N GLU A 78 -22.28 -1.61 -3.48
CA GLU A 78 -23.36 -1.72 -2.48
C GLU A 78 -22.87 -2.44 -1.21
N HIS A 79 -22.09 -3.50 -1.36
CA HIS A 79 -21.58 -4.28 -0.23
C HIS A 79 -20.24 -3.73 0.31
N LEU A 80 -19.35 -3.26 -0.60
CA LEU A 80 -18.01 -2.80 -0.22
C LEU A 80 -18.00 -1.37 0.32
N VAL A 81 -19.02 -0.56 0.00
CA VAL A 81 -19.19 0.82 0.48
C VAL A 81 -20.54 0.96 1.18
N ASP A 82 -20.82 0.07 2.13
CA ASP A 82 -22.08 0.07 2.85
C ASP A 82 -22.33 1.40 3.58
N THR A 83 -23.36 2.13 3.13
CA THR A 83 -23.74 3.42 3.73
C THR A 83 -24.15 3.30 5.19
N GLY A 84 -24.61 2.10 5.62
CA GLY A 84 -24.89 1.81 7.03
C GLY A 84 -23.64 1.86 7.91
N CYS A 85 -22.48 1.54 7.33
CA CYS A 85 -21.19 1.60 8.02
C CYS A 85 -20.64 3.02 8.19
N ILE A 86 -21.02 3.95 7.32
CA ILE A 86 -20.44 5.31 7.29
C ILE A 86 -21.41 6.42 7.70
N LYS A 87 -22.68 6.14 7.96
CA LYS A 87 -23.70 7.14 8.31
C LYS A 87 -23.26 8.12 9.39
N LYS A 88 -22.51 7.67 10.39
CA LYS A 88 -21.99 8.51 11.49
C LYS A 88 -20.94 9.53 11.02
N TYR A 89 -20.25 9.26 9.91
CA TYR A 89 -19.12 10.05 9.40
C TYR A 89 -19.46 10.84 8.14
N TRP A 90 -20.58 10.50 7.46
CA TRP A 90 -20.94 11.01 6.13
C TRP A 90 -21.18 12.53 6.07
N PHE A 91 -21.55 13.16 7.17
CA PHE A 91 -21.90 14.58 7.17
C PHE A 91 -20.74 15.54 6.87
N ARG A 92 -19.50 15.03 6.74
CA ARG A 92 -18.31 15.87 6.48
C ARG A 92 -17.66 15.68 5.11
N THR A 93 -18.07 14.70 4.34
CA THR A 93 -17.38 14.37 3.06
C THR A 93 -18.35 14.17 1.93
N SER A 94 -18.57 15.20 1.12
CA SER A 94 -19.52 15.18 -0.01
C SER A 94 -19.02 14.43 -1.26
N SER A 95 -17.81 13.88 -1.28
CA SER A 95 -17.28 13.04 -2.37
C SER A 95 -16.04 12.27 -1.91
N THR A 96 -16.20 11.22 -1.14
CA THR A 96 -15.05 10.36 -0.81
C THR A 96 -14.95 9.28 -1.89
N THR A 97 -14.02 9.46 -2.82
CA THR A 97 -13.61 8.36 -3.69
C THR A 97 -12.76 7.43 -2.84
N ILE A 98 -13.23 6.21 -2.63
CA ILE A 98 -12.46 5.17 -1.94
C ILE A 98 -11.41 4.65 -2.93
N ASP A 99 -10.15 4.81 -2.57
CA ASP A 99 -9.05 4.25 -3.35
C ASP A 99 -8.93 2.75 -3.06
N PRO A 100 -9.03 1.89 -4.07
CA PRO A 100 -8.90 0.45 -3.90
C PRO A 100 -7.56 0.02 -3.28
N GLU A 101 -6.47 0.72 -3.58
CA GLU A 101 -5.13 0.39 -3.07
C GLU A 101 -4.99 0.65 -1.57
N ALA A 102 -5.61 1.70 -1.05
CA ALA A 102 -5.63 1.98 0.38
C ALA A 102 -6.68 1.11 1.12
N TYR A 103 -7.80 0.80 0.47
CA TYR A 103 -8.92 0.11 1.10
C TYR A 103 -8.73 -1.40 1.21
N ARG A 104 -8.19 -2.03 0.16
CA ARG A 104 -7.97 -3.48 0.10
C ARG A 104 -7.13 -4.02 1.26
N PRO A 105 -5.98 -3.42 1.62
CA PRO A 105 -5.21 -3.85 2.78
C PRO A 105 -5.96 -3.74 4.12
N MET A 106 -6.78 -2.71 4.28
CA MET A 106 -7.58 -2.54 5.51
C MET A 106 -8.70 -3.58 5.61
N LEU A 107 -9.31 -3.95 4.48
CA LEU A 107 -10.25 -5.07 4.45
C LEU A 107 -9.57 -6.40 4.78
N ALA A 108 -8.36 -6.65 4.27
CA ALA A 108 -7.59 -7.84 4.60
C ALA A 108 -7.33 -7.94 6.11
N GLU A 109 -6.89 -6.84 6.74
CA GLU A 109 -6.70 -6.76 8.19
C GLU A 109 -8.02 -6.99 8.94
N ALA A 110 -9.11 -6.37 8.52
CA ALA A 110 -10.40 -6.55 9.13
C ALA A 110 -10.90 -7.99 9.04
N LEU A 111 -10.73 -8.65 7.89
CA LEU A 111 -11.06 -10.07 7.71
C LEU A 111 -10.20 -10.97 8.59
N LEU A 112 -8.91 -10.71 8.73
CA LEU A 112 -8.03 -11.46 9.64
C LEU A 112 -8.51 -11.33 11.09
N THR A 113 -8.83 -10.12 11.54
CA THR A 113 -9.22 -9.87 12.93
C THR A 113 -10.63 -10.35 13.27
N THR A 114 -11.57 -10.32 12.31
CA THR A 114 -12.95 -10.76 12.54
C THR A 114 -13.15 -12.26 12.38
N SER A 115 -12.35 -12.90 11.54
CA SER A 115 -12.58 -14.29 11.12
C SER A 115 -11.66 -15.28 11.81
N TYR A 116 -10.48 -14.84 12.21
CA TYR A 116 -9.51 -15.71 12.85
C TYR A 116 -9.23 -15.23 14.27
N SER A 117 -9.66 -16.02 15.24
CA SER A 117 -9.15 -15.86 16.59
C SER A 117 -7.68 -16.28 16.62
N SER A 118 -6.90 -15.67 17.52
CA SER A 118 -5.50 -16.04 17.77
C SER A 118 -5.34 -17.57 17.88
N GLY A 119 -4.54 -18.16 17.00
CA GLY A 119 -4.29 -19.60 16.95
C GLY A 119 -5.12 -20.40 15.93
N SER A 120 -6.05 -19.79 15.21
CA SER A 120 -6.84 -20.46 14.16
C SER A 120 -6.34 -20.20 12.73
N ILE A 121 -5.33 -19.35 12.57
CA ILE A 121 -4.75 -19.06 11.25
C ILE A 121 -3.85 -20.22 10.82
N PRO A 122 -4.05 -20.80 9.61
CA PRO A 122 -3.16 -21.82 9.09
C PRO A 122 -1.71 -21.34 9.01
N ALA A 123 -0.76 -22.25 9.19
CA ALA A 123 0.65 -21.94 9.06
C ALA A 123 0.98 -21.59 7.59
N VAL A 124 1.35 -20.35 7.33
CA VAL A 124 1.60 -19.83 5.98
C VAL A 124 3.02 -20.13 5.47
N ASN A 125 3.95 -20.47 6.35
CA ASN A 125 5.32 -20.85 6.00
C ASN A 125 5.39 -22.15 5.16
N ALA A 126 4.38 -23.02 5.27
CA ALA A 126 4.27 -24.26 4.48
C ALA A 126 3.67 -24.04 3.07
N VAL A 127 3.13 -22.86 2.78
CA VAL A 127 2.58 -22.54 1.46
C VAL A 127 3.71 -22.37 0.48
N THR A 128 3.81 -23.29 -0.49
CA THR A 128 4.84 -23.24 -1.55
C THR A 128 4.40 -22.42 -2.76
N ALA A 129 3.10 -22.18 -2.90
CA ALA A 129 2.58 -21.34 -3.98
C ALA A 129 3.05 -19.89 -3.81
N GLU A 130 3.51 -19.29 -4.91
CA GLU A 130 3.75 -17.85 -4.98
C GLU A 130 2.41 -17.12 -5.10
N LEU A 131 2.32 -15.97 -4.45
CA LEU A 131 1.17 -15.09 -4.64
C LEU A 131 1.20 -14.51 -6.05
N ASP A 132 0.02 -14.47 -6.69
CA ASP A 132 -0.12 -13.81 -7.98
C ASP A 132 0.13 -12.31 -7.82
N ARG A 133 1.21 -11.84 -8.42
CA ARG A 133 1.62 -10.44 -8.38
C ARG A 133 1.58 -9.85 -9.77
N PRO A 134 1.20 -8.59 -9.90
CA PRO A 134 1.34 -7.90 -11.18
C PRO A 134 2.79 -8.00 -11.65
N ARG A 135 3.01 -8.67 -12.77
CA ARG A 135 4.34 -8.71 -13.42
C ARG A 135 4.53 -7.41 -14.15
N LEU A 136 5.35 -6.56 -13.60
CA LEU A 136 5.75 -5.35 -14.31
C LEU A 136 6.61 -5.73 -15.52
N PRO A 137 6.39 -5.08 -16.66
CA PRO A 137 7.26 -5.26 -17.80
C PRO A 137 8.68 -4.81 -17.41
N ASN A 138 9.69 -5.65 -17.71
CA ASN A 138 11.09 -5.30 -17.49
C ASN A 138 11.53 -4.27 -18.55
N VAL A 139 11.06 -3.04 -18.39
CA VAL A 139 11.31 -1.92 -19.29
C VAL A 139 12.10 -0.86 -18.50
N PRO A 140 13.25 -0.40 -19.02
CA PRO A 140 13.96 0.75 -18.43
C PRO A 140 13.04 1.96 -18.36
N ILE A 141 13.06 2.70 -17.23
CA ILE A 141 12.17 3.83 -16.98
C ILE A 141 12.28 4.90 -18.07
N GLU A 142 13.44 5.06 -18.70
CA GLU A 142 13.69 5.99 -19.79
C GLU A 142 12.87 5.68 -21.04
N LYS A 143 12.51 4.40 -21.22
CA LYS A 143 11.68 3.91 -22.33
C LYS A 143 10.18 4.00 -22.03
N VAL A 144 9.80 4.23 -20.77
CA VAL A 144 8.40 4.47 -20.39
C VAL A 144 7.99 5.85 -20.85
N HIS A 145 6.84 5.95 -21.53
CA HIS A 145 6.31 7.23 -21.95
C HIS A 145 6.18 8.20 -20.75
N PRO A 146 6.61 9.45 -20.83
CA PRO A 146 6.65 10.39 -19.69
C PRO A 146 5.37 10.47 -18.89
N TYR A 147 4.22 10.41 -19.54
CA TYR A 147 2.89 10.43 -18.91
C TYR A 147 2.67 9.25 -17.92
N TYR A 148 3.23 8.07 -18.20
CA TYR A 148 3.05 6.87 -17.38
C TYR A 148 4.17 6.61 -16.39
N ARG A 149 5.25 7.40 -16.39
CA ARG A 149 6.44 7.15 -15.55
C ARG A 149 6.11 7.13 -14.07
N VAL A 150 5.28 8.05 -13.60
CA VAL A 150 4.89 8.13 -12.18
C VAL A 150 4.17 6.85 -11.76
N MET A 151 3.16 6.42 -12.52
CA MET A 151 2.42 5.19 -12.20
C MET A 151 3.32 3.96 -12.29
N PHE A 152 4.18 3.90 -13.31
CA PHE A 152 5.15 2.81 -13.44
C PHE A 152 6.12 2.71 -12.23
N LEU A 153 6.59 3.86 -11.71
CA LEU A 153 7.43 3.89 -10.51
C LEU A 153 6.65 3.42 -9.28
N ILE A 154 5.42 3.89 -9.11
CA ILE A 154 4.55 3.46 -8.01
C ILE A 154 4.33 1.95 -8.06
N ASP A 155 3.94 1.41 -9.21
CA ASP A 155 3.71 -0.02 -9.40
C ASP A 155 4.98 -0.83 -9.13
N LYS A 156 6.14 -0.35 -9.59
CA LYS A 156 7.45 -0.98 -9.37
C LYS A 156 7.76 -1.11 -7.88
N HIS A 157 7.60 -0.02 -7.14
CA HIS A 157 7.93 -0.01 -5.72
C HIS A 157 6.87 -0.75 -4.88
N ASN A 158 5.59 -0.70 -5.25
CA ASN A 158 4.55 -1.49 -4.63
C ASN A 158 4.77 -3.00 -4.85
N ALA A 159 5.18 -3.41 -6.06
CA ALA A 159 5.53 -4.81 -6.32
C ALA A 159 6.75 -5.28 -5.50
N ALA A 160 7.75 -4.42 -5.31
CA ALA A 160 8.90 -4.72 -4.44
C ALA A 160 8.45 -4.82 -2.97
N LEU A 161 7.61 -3.90 -2.49
CA LEU A 161 7.04 -3.96 -1.14
C LEU A 161 6.27 -5.26 -0.92
N ALA A 162 5.41 -5.66 -1.87
CA ALA A 162 4.64 -6.90 -1.79
C ALA A 162 5.56 -8.14 -1.69
N GLY A 163 6.68 -8.17 -2.42
CA GLY A 163 7.68 -9.23 -2.32
C GLY A 163 8.37 -9.27 -0.95
N TYR A 164 8.73 -8.12 -0.44
CA TYR A 164 9.34 -7.97 0.87
C TYR A 164 8.38 -8.39 1.99
N SER A 165 7.15 -7.91 1.94
CA SER A 165 6.10 -8.25 2.92
C SER A 165 5.75 -9.74 2.90
N GLU A 166 5.64 -10.37 1.73
CA GLU A 166 5.40 -11.82 1.64
C GLU A 166 6.53 -12.61 2.31
N CYS A 167 7.79 -12.23 2.06
CA CYS A 167 8.93 -12.86 2.72
C CYS A 167 8.84 -12.73 4.24
N ILE A 168 8.54 -11.54 4.75
CA ILE A 168 8.37 -11.29 6.19
C ILE A 168 7.24 -12.13 6.77
N VAL A 169 6.08 -12.14 6.15
CA VAL A 169 4.91 -12.90 6.62
C VAL A 169 5.22 -14.39 6.76
N ARG A 170 5.95 -14.96 5.80
CA ARG A 170 6.36 -16.37 5.86
C ARG A 170 7.30 -16.68 7.03
N GLN A 171 8.07 -15.72 7.51
CA GLN A 171 9.01 -15.90 8.62
C GLN A 171 8.43 -15.49 9.98
N GLN A 172 7.54 -14.48 10.00
CA GLN A 172 7.08 -13.79 11.21
C GLN A 172 5.54 -13.71 11.29
N GLN A 173 4.83 -14.78 10.89
CA GLN A 173 3.37 -14.79 10.81
C GLN A 173 2.70 -14.28 12.09
N ASP A 174 3.13 -14.76 13.28
CA ASP A 174 2.51 -14.41 14.55
C ASP A 174 2.77 -12.94 14.94
N ALA A 175 3.96 -12.42 14.65
CA ALA A 175 4.30 -11.02 14.90
C ALA A 175 3.51 -10.09 13.99
N VAL A 176 3.35 -10.46 12.71
CA VAL A 176 2.51 -9.72 11.77
C VAL A 176 1.04 -9.75 12.20
N LEU A 177 0.53 -10.89 12.65
CA LEU A 177 -0.83 -10.98 13.19
C LEU A 177 -1.02 -10.10 14.42
N ALA A 178 -0.03 -10.08 15.34
CA ALA A 178 -0.07 -9.22 16.52
C ALA A 178 -0.12 -7.72 16.16
N LEU A 179 0.48 -7.32 15.03
CA LEU A 179 0.42 -5.95 14.55
C LEU A 179 -1.02 -5.50 14.24
N ALA A 180 -1.92 -6.42 13.85
CA ALA A 180 -3.31 -6.09 13.52
C ALA A 180 -4.11 -5.49 14.70
N VAL A 181 -3.66 -5.69 15.94
CA VAL A 181 -4.32 -5.15 17.14
C VAL A 181 -3.67 -3.86 17.66
N THR A 182 -2.55 -3.42 17.10
CA THR A 182 -1.94 -2.13 17.47
C THR A 182 -2.74 -0.95 16.91
N PRO A 183 -2.80 0.19 17.59
CA PRO A 183 -3.46 1.37 17.04
C PRO A 183 -2.77 1.87 15.76
N LEU A 184 -3.56 2.27 14.75
CA LEU A 184 -3.03 2.85 13.50
C LEU A 184 -2.29 4.16 13.76
N ASN A 185 -1.18 4.38 13.07
CA ASN A 185 -0.33 5.56 13.15
C ASN A 185 0.17 5.86 14.57
N SER A 186 0.37 4.83 15.38
CA SER A 186 0.89 4.95 16.73
C SER A 186 2.40 4.67 16.79
N GLU A 187 3.03 5.04 17.89
CA GLU A 187 4.42 4.71 18.17
C GLU A 187 4.60 3.21 18.36
N GLU A 188 3.60 2.54 18.93
CA GLU A 188 3.56 1.09 19.08
C GLU A 188 3.57 0.39 17.72
N GLU A 189 2.80 0.87 16.74
CA GLU A 189 2.83 0.35 15.36
C GLU A 189 4.22 0.52 14.74
N ALA A 190 4.81 1.70 14.84
CA ALA A 190 6.13 1.98 14.28
C ALA A 190 7.21 1.08 14.92
N THR A 191 7.14 0.87 16.23
CA THR A 191 8.05 -0.02 16.97
C THR A 191 7.88 -1.47 16.54
N ALA A 192 6.64 -1.96 16.48
CA ALA A 192 6.35 -3.34 16.08
C ALA A 192 6.80 -3.63 14.64
N LEU A 193 6.58 -2.69 13.71
CA LEU A 193 7.09 -2.81 12.34
C LEU A 193 8.61 -2.90 12.29
N ALA A 194 9.31 -2.06 13.05
CA ALA A 194 10.78 -2.07 13.09
C ALA A 194 11.32 -3.38 13.67
N GLU A 195 10.67 -3.94 14.70
CA GLU A 195 11.05 -5.24 15.29
C GLU A 195 10.83 -6.40 14.32
N ILE A 196 9.68 -6.42 13.61
CA ILE A 196 9.37 -7.43 12.59
C ILE A 196 10.41 -7.40 11.46
N GLU A 197 10.73 -6.22 10.94
CA GLU A 197 11.72 -6.05 9.88
C GLU A 197 13.11 -6.50 10.34
N LYS A 198 13.52 -6.11 11.55
CA LYS A 198 14.81 -6.51 12.16
C LYS A 198 14.91 -8.02 12.38
N ALA A 199 13.79 -8.69 12.69
CA ALA A 199 13.74 -10.14 12.89
C ALA A 199 13.74 -10.93 11.56
N SER A 200 13.70 -10.24 10.39
CA SER A 200 13.57 -10.84 9.07
C SER A 200 14.74 -10.50 8.13
N PRO A 201 16.02 -10.67 8.53
CA PRO A 201 17.18 -10.24 7.72
C PRO A 201 17.28 -11.00 6.38
N ASN A 202 16.73 -12.21 6.28
CA ASN A 202 16.71 -12.96 5.03
C ASN A 202 15.80 -12.34 3.96
N CYS A 203 14.96 -11.37 4.34
CA CYS A 203 14.08 -10.65 3.41
C CYS A 203 14.76 -9.40 2.81
N ASP A 204 15.90 -8.97 3.30
CA ASP A 204 16.63 -7.79 2.79
C ASP A 204 16.85 -7.77 1.26
N PRO A 205 17.09 -8.91 0.57
CA PRO A 205 17.21 -8.90 -0.89
C PRO A 205 15.95 -8.44 -1.64
N TYR A 206 14.79 -8.46 -0.98
CA TYR A 206 13.50 -8.01 -1.54
C TYR A 206 13.12 -6.61 -1.06
N ARG A 207 13.88 -6.00 -0.15
CA ARG A 207 13.58 -4.70 0.42
C ARG A 207 13.51 -3.63 -0.66
N PRO A 208 12.44 -2.81 -0.71
CA PRO A 208 12.37 -1.69 -1.64
C PRO A 208 13.49 -0.68 -1.41
N ASP A 209 13.96 -0.06 -2.49
CA ASP A 209 14.96 1.02 -2.45
C ASP A 209 14.38 2.35 -1.92
N VAL A 210 13.09 2.38 -1.63
CA VAL A 210 12.34 3.54 -1.12
C VAL A 210 11.66 3.19 0.20
N SER A 211 11.45 4.21 1.03
CA SER A 211 10.70 4.08 2.27
C SER A 211 9.21 4.28 2.05
N PHE A 212 8.40 3.50 2.75
CA PHE A 212 6.94 3.64 2.75
C PHE A 212 6.42 4.09 4.12
N PRO A 213 5.30 4.86 4.18
CA PRO A 213 4.62 5.16 5.44
C PRO A 213 4.25 3.89 6.22
N SER A 214 4.18 3.98 7.55
CA SER A 214 3.88 2.84 8.42
C SER A 214 2.57 2.14 8.05
N TYR A 215 1.51 2.91 7.80
CA TYR A 215 0.21 2.36 7.43
C TYR A 215 0.22 1.59 6.09
N VAL A 216 1.09 1.97 5.14
CA VAL A 216 1.25 1.27 3.85
C VAL A 216 1.97 -0.06 4.09
N ARG A 217 3.09 -0.04 4.85
CA ARG A 217 3.84 -1.26 5.20
C ARG A 217 2.98 -2.24 5.98
N ARG A 218 2.26 -1.76 7.01
CA ARG A 218 1.28 -2.57 7.76
C ARG A 218 0.23 -3.15 6.85
N GLY A 219 -0.40 -2.31 6.02
CA GLY A 219 -1.46 -2.73 5.12
C GLY A 219 -0.99 -3.84 4.17
N ASP A 220 0.20 -3.70 3.60
CA ASP A 220 0.74 -4.71 2.70
C ASP A 220 1.07 -6.03 3.44
N LEU A 221 1.64 -5.97 4.65
CA LEU A 221 1.83 -7.17 5.50
C LEU A 221 0.50 -7.90 5.76
N MET A 222 -0.57 -7.17 6.08
CA MET A 222 -1.89 -7.75 6.31
C MET A 222 -2.47 -8.36 5.04
N LEU A 223 -2.29 -7.71 3.90
CA LEU A 223 -2.75 -8.21 2.61
C LEU A 223 -2.05 -9.52 2.23
N GLN A 224 -0.71 -9.59 2.40
CA GLN A 224 0.06 -10.80 2.13
C GLN A 224 -0.30 -11.93 3.12
N LEU A 225 -0.45 -11.62 4.41
CA LEU A 225 -0.87 -12.59 5.42
C LEU A 225 -2.25 -13.18 5.09
N TYR A 226 -3.22 -12.33 4.74
CA TYR A 226 -4.55 -12.79 4.35
C TYR A 226 -4.50 -13.69 3.11
N SER A 227 -3.80 -13.26 2.08
CA SER A 227 -3.68 -13.99 0.81
C SER A 227 -3.02 -15.36 1.01
N LEU A 228 -1.93 -15.42 1.78
CA LEU A 228 -1.26 -16.69 2.12
C LEU A 228 -2.14 -17.60 2.99
N THR A 229 -2.89 -17.02 3.94
CA THR A 229 -3.85 -17.77 4.77
C THR A 229 -4.93 -18.42 3.90
N ARG A 230 -5.42 -17.71 2.89
CA ARG A 230 -6.39 -18.26 1.92
C ARG A 230 -5.78 -19.42 1.12
N LEU A 231 -4.56 -19.29 0.65
CA LEU A 231 -3.84 -20.37 -0.05
C LEU A 231 -3.55 -21.57 0.83
N ALA A 232 -3.33 -21.35 2.13
CA ALA A 232 -3.14 -22.43 3.11
C ALA A 232 -4.44 -23.20 3.45
N GLY A 233 -5.56 -22.93 2.78
CA GLY A 233 -6.85 -23.54 3.03
C GLY A 233 -7.69 -22.85 4.10
N GLY A 234 -7.36 -21.60 4.43
CA GLY A 234 -8.18 -20.77 5.32
C GLY A 234 -9.61 -20.61 4.78
N GLN A 235 -10.59 -20.72 5.68
CA GLN A 235 -11.99 -20.61 5.31
C GLN A 235 -12.36 -19.16 4.97
N VAL A 236 -13.29 -18.99 4.03
CA VAL A 236 -13.96 -17.70 3.81
C VAL A 236 -14.74 -17.34 5.06
N PRO A 237 -14.57 -16.11 5.57
CA PRO A 237 -15.39 -15.64 6.67
C PRO A 237 -16.88 -15.77 6.36
N GLN A 238 -17.64 -16.26 7.34
CA GLN A 238 -19.08 -16.31 7.21
C GLN A 238 -19.71 -15.14 7.96
N SER A 239 -20.76 -14.53 7.38
CA SER A 239 -21.52 -13.50 8.06
C SER A 239 -22.06 -14.05 9.39
N ARG A 240 -21.86 -13.33 10.48
CA ARG A 240 -22.54 -13.63 11.73
C ARG A 240 -24.03 -13.31 11.50
N SER A 241 -24.86 -14.35 11.46
CA SER A 241 -26.33 -14.26 11.42
C SER A 241 -26.90 -13.63 12.68
#